data_a18a960cbded38ff3823c8f5bba15bde
#
_entry.id   a18a960cbded38ff3823c8f5bba15bde
#
_cell.length_a   1.000
_cell.length_b   1.000
_cell.length_c   1.000
_cell.angle_alpha   90.00
_cell.angle_beta   90.00
_cell.angle_gamma   90.00
#
_symmetry.space_group_name_H-M   'P 1'
#
loop_
_entity.id
_entity.type
_entity.pdbx_description
1 polymer ?
#
loop_
_entity_poly.entity_id
_entity_poly.type
_entity_poly.pdbx_seq_one_letter_code
_entity_poly.pdbx_strand_id
1 'polypeptide(L)'
;MKRLKLLPALALIAGLAVSIGTTSAYAQTTLRVFSGGANQRPDLMRKLFDQYQAANPGVKIEIETGGATSELQRQYLSTVLNAKDSAIDIYMIDIVNPAQYFGAGWLEPLNAYVGSPADAMKPYLPVYLQSNVVDGKVAAMPGFADAMFMYYRKDLLEKYKIAEPKTWDELAAASKKIQAGEGNPNLQGLSIQGAPIEGAVCTFLLPYWSQGKEFNDASGKLTLDKTAAVKGLNQWLSMVDAGVIKRNVAEVKTPDTVNEFKAGQVIFAINWGFAWDRFRMDKDSTVQGKVGVMPLPAMAGGKSATCVGGWQWAVSAFSKNKAEAAKLVKFMATPATSKFLAVEGSLLPTIQSVYTDADVVKSVPWFKDAANVVIAGMYTITMPVTTPAAMLIRPVSSISHQSE
;
A
#
# COMPACT_ATOMS: atom_id res chain seq x y z
N MET A 1 -76.96 2.19 -74.42
CA MET A 1 -75.47 2.21 -74.71
C MET A 1 -74.90 3.46 -74.13
N LYS A 2 -74.29 3.36 -72.90
CA LYS A 2 -73.52 4.46 -72.29
C LYS A 2 -72.17 3.90 -71.81
N ARG A 3 -71.10 4.43 -72.40
CA ARG A 3 -69.75 4.02 -72.11
C ARG A 3 -69.28 4.70 -70.78
N LEU A 4 -68.88 3.90 -69.85
CA LEU A 4 -68.28 4.35 -68.59
C LEU A 4 -66.76 4.52 -68.78
N LYS A 5 -66.25 5.70 -68.54
CA LYS A 5 -64.82 6.00 -68.59
C LYS A 5 -64.21 5.70 -67.25
N LEU A 6 -63.20 4.77 -67.18
CA LEU A 6 -62.36 4.52 -66.04
C LEU A 6 -61.23 5.57 -66.00
N LEU A 7 -61.10 6.26 -64.87
CA LEU A 7 -59.90 7.05 -64.51
C LEU A 7 -58.94 6.18 -63.75
N PRO A 8 -57.61 6.21 -63.99
CA PRO A 8 -56.65 5.52 -63.16
C PRO A 8 -56.29 6.37 -61.91
N ALA A 9 -56.41 5.75 -60.72
CA ALA A 9 -55.94 6.31 -59.46
C ALA A 9 -54.42 6.15 -59.35
N LEU A 10 -53.71 7.27 -59.28
CA LEU A 10 -52.29 7.30 -59.03
C LEU A 10 -52.09 7.10 -57.51
N ALA A 11 -51.53 5.92 -57.10
CA ALA A 11 -51.13 5.65 -55.73
C ALA A 11 -49.77 6.27 -55.50
N LEU A 12 -49.70 7.29 -54.62
CA LEU A 12 -48.51 7.92 -54.15
C LEU A 12 -47.92 7.07 -52.97
N ILE A 13 -46.92 6.24 -53.25
CA ILE A 13 -46.15 5.53 -52.16
C ILE A 13 -45.17 6.48 -51.63
N ALA A 14 -45.46 7.08 -50.45
CA ALA A 14 -44.51 7.80 -49.63
C ALA A 14 -43.56 6.80 -48.92
N GLY A 15 -42.35 6.64 -49.45
CA GLY A 15 -41.32 5.81 -48.83
C GLY A 15 -40.83 6.45 -47.55
N LEU A 16 -41.21 5.91 -46.39
CA LEU A 16 -40.59 6.21 -45.10
C LEU A 16 -39.20 5.57 -45.06
N ALA A 17 -38.15 6.34 -45.33
CA ALA A 17 -36.78 5.91 -45.10
C ALA A 17 -36.56 5.87 -43.58
N VAL A 18 -36.76 4.72 -42.96
CA VAL A 18 -36.30 4.46 -41.58
C VAL A 18 -34.78 4.35 -41.64
N SER A 19 -34.10 5.42 -41.30
CA SER A 19 -32.66 5.40 -41.00
C SER A 19 -32.45 4.55 -39.75
N ILE A 20 -32.18 3.25 -39.93
CA ILE A 20 -31.66 2.37 -38.90
C ILE A 20 -30.24 2.87 -38.63
N GLY A 21 -30.12 3.75 -37.63
CA GLY A 21 -28.85 4.07 -37.08
C GLY A 21 -28.25 2.78 -36.52
N THR A 22 -27.30 2.20 -37.24
CA THR A 22 -26.48 1.12 -36.74
C THR A 22 -25.64 1.69 -35.58
N THR A 23 -26.16 1.63 -34.36
CA THR A 23 -25.33 1.71 -33.18
C THR A 23 -24.37 0.52 -33.24
N SER A 24 -23.15 0.78 -33.68
CA SER A 24 -22.07 -0.19 -33.54
C SER A 24 -22.00 -0.54 -32.06
N ALA A 25 -22.54 -1.69 -31.68
CA ALA A 25 -22.29 -2.25 -30.37
C ALA A 25 -20.80 -2.58 -30.34
N TYR A 26 -20.00 -1.64 -29.86
CA TYR A 26 -18.62 -1.94 -29.54
C TYR A 26 -18.65 -3.09 -28.53
N ALA A 27 -18.00 -4.20 -28.87
CA ALA A 27 -17.85 -5.31 -27.94
C ALA A 27 -17.22 -4.76 -26.64
N GLN A 28 -17.94 -4.85 -25.54
CA GLN A 28 -17.51 -4.36 -24.25
C GLN A 28 -16.30 -5.18 -23.79
N THR A 29 -15.17 -4.51 -23.56
CA THR A 29 -13.99 -5.13 -22.99
C THR A 29 -14.15 -5.23 -21.47
N THR A 30 -14.12 -6.43 -20.93
CA THR A 30 -14.10 -6.62 -19.46
C THR A 30 -12.66 -6.73 -18.98
N LEU A 31 -12.26 -5.85 -18.07
CA LEU A 31 -10.99 -5.92 -17.35
C LEU A 31 -11.22 -6.47 -15.94
N ARG A 32 -10.48 -7.49 -15.57
CA ARG A 32 -10.45 -8.00 -14.20
C ARG A 32 -9.23 -7.46 -13.48
N VAL A 33 -9.46 -6.86 -12.32
CA VAL A 33 -8.47 -6.15 -11.54
C VAL A 33 -8.39 -6.74 -10.14
N PHE A 34 -7.28 -7.36 -9.79
CA PHE A 34 -6.99 -7.71 -8.41
C PHE A 34 -6.51 -6.47 -7.66
N SER A 35 -7.28 -6.00 -6.69
CA SER A 35 -7.03 -4.75 -5.95
C SER A 35 -6.57 -4.97 -4.50
N GLY A 36 -6.10 -6.18 -4.17
CA GLY A 36 -5.61 -6.50 -2.83
C GLY A 36 -6.72 -6.72 -1.80
N GLY A 37 -6.38 -6.58 -0.53
CA GLY A 37 -7.29 -6.75 0.61
C GLY A 37 -7.90 -5.44 1.12
N ALA A 38 -8.51 -5.48 2.30
CA ALA A 38 -9.20 -4.34 2.91
C ALA A 38 -8.30 -3.10 3.11
N ASN A 39 -7.01 -3.30 3.39
CA ASN A 39 -6.05 -2.21 3.61
C ASN A 39 -5.73 -1.43 2.34
N GLN A 40 -5.89 -2.05 1.16
CA GLN A 40 -5.73 -1.40 -0.14
C GLN A 40 -7.00 -0.64 -0.60
N ARG A 41 -8.03 -0.58 0.24
CA ARG A 41 -9.25 0.20 0.02
C ARG A 41 -9.96 -0.12 -1.30
N PRO A 42 -10.37 -1.38 -1.55
CA PRO A 42 -11.10 -1.74 -2.77
C PRO A 42 -12.41 -0.96 -2.94
N ASP A 43 -12.98 -0.43 -1.87
CA ASP A 43 -14.12 0.48 -1.88
C ASP A 43 -13.81 1.81 -2.62
N LEU A 44 -12.63 2.38 -2.38
CA LEU A 44 -12.18 3.59 -3.08
C LEU A 44 -11.74 3.27 -4.52
N MET A 45 -11.08 2.12 -4.71
CA MET A 45 -10.74 1.67 -6.06
C MET A 45 -12.00 1.50 -6.93
N ARG A 46 -13.11 0.99 -6.36
CA ARG A 46 -14.38 0.88 -7.07
C ARG A 46 -14.88 2.26 -7.54
N LYS A 47 -14.82 3.29 -6.70
CA LYS A 47 -15.23 4.65 -7.07
C LYS A 47 -14.40 5.18 -8.25
N LEU A 48 -13.09 4.96 -8.25
CA LEU A 48 -12.19 5.35 -9.35
C LEU A 48 -12.48 4.57 -10.65
N PHE A 49 -12.72 3.28 -10.53
CA PHE A 49 -13.08 2.45 -11.68
C PHE A 49 -14.43 2.83 -12.28
N ASP A 50 -15.39 3.25 -11.45
CA ASP A 50 -16.69 3.76 -11.93
C ASP A 50 -16.51 5.08 -12.69
N GLN A 51 -15.62 5.98 -12.22
CA GLN A 51 -15.27 7.20 -12.95
C GLN A 51 -14.60 6.87 -14.30
N TYR A 52 -13.68 5.90 -14.33
CA TYR A 52 -13.05 5.47 -15.57
C TYR A 52 -14.06 4.88 -16.56
N GLN A 53 -14.95 3.99 -16.09
CA GLN A 53 -16.00 3.38 -16.92
C GLN A 53 -16.96 4.43 -17.49
N ALA A 54 -17.34 5.45 -16.70
CA ALA A 54 -18.21 6.53 -17.16
C ALA A 54 -17.57 7.30 -18.33
N ALA A 55 -16.23 7.49 -18.31
CA ALA A 55 -15.49 8.13 -19.40
C ALA A 55 -15.15 7.16 -20.55
N ASN A 56 -15.26 5.85 -20.35
CA ASN A 56 -14.91 4.78 -21.30
C ASN A 56 -16.03 3.73 -21.37
N PRO A 57 -17.18 4.03 -21.98
CA PRO A 57 -18.37 3.16 -21.93
C PRO A 57 -18.21 1.79 -22.59
N GLY A 58 -17.14 1.61 -23.40
CA GLY A 58 -16.76 0.30 -23.96
C GLY A 58 -16.00 -0.61 -22.99
N VAL A 59 -15.72 -0.15 -21.74
CA VAL A 59 -14.96 -0.91 -20.75
C VAL A 59 -15.83 -1.24 -19.54
N LYS A 60 -15.81 -2.49 -19.11
CA LYS A 60 -16.33 -2.96 -17.82
C LYS A 60 -15.17 -3.36 -16.93
N ILE A 61 -15.22 -3.00 -15.66
CA ILE A 61 -14.17 -3.37 -14.69
C ILE A 61 -14.75 -4.21 -13.56
N GLU A 62 -14.24 -5.41 -13.40
CA GLU A 62 -14.56 -6.34 -12.32
C GLU A 62 -13.40 -6.34 -11.31
N ILE A 63 -13.72 -6.17 -10.02
CA ILE A 63 -12.73 -6.19 -8.95
C ILE A 63 -12.69 -7.57 -8.33
N GLU A 64 -11.48 -8.08 -8.19
CA GLU A 64 -11.17 -9.23 -7.36
C GLU A 64 -10.36 -8.76 -6.14
N THR A 65 -10.71 -9.29 -4.97
CA THR A 65 -10.06 -8.93 -3.71
C THR A 65 -9.64 -10.19 -2.98
N GLY A 66 -8.54 -10.10 -2.21
CA GLY A 66 -8.08 -11.24 -1.40
C GLY A 66 -6.82 -10.92 -0.61
N GLY A 67 -6.57 -11.76 0.40
CA GLY A 67 -5.38 -11.67 1.24
C GLY A 67 -5.40 -10.50 2.23
N ALA A 68 -5.42 -10.81 3.52
CA ALA A 68 -5.37 -9.81 4.58
C ALA A 68 -3.97 -9.23 4.81
N THR A 69 -2.92 -9.89 4.29
CA THR A 69 -1.52 -9.46 4.37
C THR A 69 -0.85 -9.54 3.00
N SER A 70 0.27 -8.82 2.84
CA SER A 70 1.10 -8.84 1.62
C SER A 70 1.51 -10.27 1.24
N GLU A 71 1.86 -11.11 2.22
CA GLU A 71 2.26 -12.50 2.00
C GLU A 71 1.14 -13.36 1.41
N LEU A 72 -0.08 -13.23 1.93
CA LEU A 72 -1.24 -13.97 1.42
C LEU A 72 -1.59 -13.54 0.01
N GLN A 73 -1.51 -12.23 -0.28
CA GLN A 73 -1.71 -11.70 -1.63
C GLN A 73 -0.63 -12.21 -2.58
N ARG A 74 0.64 -12.16 -2.17
CA ARG A 74 1.76 -12.69 -2.95
C ARG A 74 1.61 -14.19 -3.23
N GLN A 75 1.21 -14.97 -2.25
CA GLN A 75 0.97 -16.41 -2.41
C GLN A 75 -0.13 -16.69 -3.45
N TYR A 76 -1.24 -15.98 -3.35
CA TYR A 76 -2.33 -16.06 -4.31
C TYR A 76 -1.88 -15.68 -5.72
N LEU A 77 -1.29 -14.49 -5.89
CA LEU A 77 -0.82 -13.99 -7.17
C LEU A 77 0.26 -14.89 -7.79
N SER A 78 1.19 -15.40 -6.99
CA SER A 78 2.20 -16.34 -7.48
C SER A 78 1.58 -17.61 -8.03
N THR A 79 0.51 -18.11 -7.44
CA THR A 79 -0.23 -19.28 -7.94
C THR A 79 -0.88 -19.00 -9.29
N VAL A 80 -1.63 -17.89 -9.39
CA VAL A 80 -2.32 -17.46 -10.62
C VAL A 80 -1.32 -17.19 -11.75
N LEU A 81 -0.27 -16.42 -11.46
CA LEU A 81 0.74 -16.02 -12.45
C LEU A 81 1.62 -17.18 -12.91
N ASN A 82 1.97 -18.10 -12.01
CA ASN A 82 2.72 -19.31 -12.37
C ASN A 82 1.90 -20.26 -13.27
N ALA A 83 0.58 -20.30 -13.08
CA ALA A 83 -0.34 -21.01 -13.95
C ALA A 83 -0.54 -20.32 -15.32
N LYS A 84 0.04 -19.13 -15.53
CA LYS A 84 -0.14 -18.29 -16.72
C LYS A 84 -1.62 -17.99 -17.01
N ASP A 85 -2.39 -17.83 -15.93
CA ASP A 85 -3.82 -17.55 -16.04
C ASP A 85 -4.06 -16.16 -16.64
N SER A 86 -4.90 -16.11 -17.65
CA SER A 86 -5.29 -14.86 -18.34
C SER A 86 -6.58 -14.25 -17.78
N ALA A 87 -7.11 -14.77 -16.67
CA ALA A 87 -8.37 -14.30 -16.10
C ALA A 87 -8.23 -12.92 -15.44
N ILE A 88 -7.06 -12.57 -14.94
CA ILE A 88 -6.80 -11.26 -14.30
C ILE A 88 -5.89 -10.45 -15.21
N ASP A 89 -6.33 -9.22 -15.54
CA ASP A 89 -5.62 -8.31 -16.45
C ASP A 89 -4.65 -7.39 -15.71
N ILE A 90 -5.02 -6.94 -14.51
CA ILE A 90 -4.27 -5.95 -13.72
C ILE A 90 -4.14 -6.44 -12.29
N TYR A 91 -2.96 -6.26 -11.72
CA TYR A 91 -2.65 -6.57 -10.34
C TYR A 91 -2.23 -5.33 -9.56
N MET A 92 -2.78 -5.17 -8.36
CA MET A 92 -2.15 -4.33 -7.35
C MET A 92 -1.14 -5.19 -6.59
N ILE A 93 0.13 -4.83 -6.68
CA ILE A 93 1.25 -5.56 -6.08
C ILE A 93 2.03 -4.69 -5.12
N ASP A 94 2.61 -5.30 -4.11
CA ASP A 94 3.48 -4.63 -3.15
C ASP A 94 4.77 -4.12 -3.81
N ILE A 95 5.36 -3.04 -3.29
CA ILE A 95 6.58 -2.39 -3.78
C ILE A 95 7.78 -3.33 -3.89
N VAL A 96 7.80 -4.41 -3.12
CA VAL A 96 8.87 -5.42 -3.12
C VAL A 96 8.74 -6.44 -4.25
N ASN A 97 7.61 -6.49 -4.95
CA ASN A 97 7.31 -7.55 -5.93
C ASN A 97 7.69 -7.23 -7.39
N PRO A 98 7.75 -5.97 -7.89
CA PRO A 98 7.94 -5.72 -9.32
C PRO A 98 9.16 -6.43 -9.91
N ALA A 99 10.32 -6.40 -9.24
CA ALA A 99 11.53 -7.05 -9.72
C ALA A 99 11.37 -8.57 -9.83
N GLN A 100 10.80 -9.21 -8.82
CA GLN A 100 10.55 -10.66 -8.81
C GLN A 100 9.57 -11.07 -9.91
N TYR A 101 8.44 -10.38 -10.02
CA TYR A 101 7.37 -10.75 -10.95
C TYR A 101 7.77 -10.45 -12.41
N PHE A 102 8.48 -9.34 -12.63
CA PHE A 102 9.01 -9.01 -13.94
C PHE A 102 10.09 -10.00 -14.39
N GLY A 103 11.04 -10.34 -13.50
CA GLY A 103 12.08 -11.35 -13.78
C GLY A 103 11.51 -12.74 -14.04
N ALA A 104 10.35 -13.09 -13.47
CA ALA A 104 9.62 -14.32 -13.76
C ALA A 104 8.84 -14.27 -15.10
N GLY A 105 8.82 -13.15 -15.80
CA GLY A 105 8.05 -12.97 -17.03
C GLY A 105 6.54 -12.87 -16.83
N TRP A 106 6.10 -12.47 -15.64
CA TRP A 106 4.67 -12.40 -15.30
C TRP A 106 4.03 -11.04 -15.58
N LEU A 107 4.85 -9.98 -15.73
CA LEU A 107 4.36 -8.62 -15.96
C LEU A 107 4.65 -8.16 -17.39
N GLU A 108 3.70 -7.44 -17.97
CA GLU A 108 3.85 -6.75 -19.25
C GLU A 108 4.74 -5.52 -19.09
N PRO A 109 5.81 -5.35 -19.90
CA PRO A 109 6.59 -4.11 -19.92
C PRO A 109 5.73 -2.93 -20.38
N LEU A 110 5.62 -1.90 -19.55
CA LEU A 110 4.72 -0.78 -19.83
C LEU A 110 5.30 0.31 -20.72
N ASN A 111 6.57 0.23 -21.12
CA ASN A 111 7.26 1.28 -21.92
C ASN A 111 6.49 1.69 -23.18
N ALA A 112 5.87 0.73 -23.89
CA ALA A 112 5.08 1.03 -25.10
C ALA A 112 3.84 1.90 -24.82
N TYR A 113 3.38 1.94 -23.56
CA TYR A 113 2.16 2.63 -23.14
C TYR A 113 2.43 3.93 -22.37
N VAL A 114 3.54 3.98 -21.62
CA VAL A 114 3.86 5.10 -20.71
C VAL A 114 5.09 5.91 -21.12
N GLY A 115 5.86 5.44 -22.12
CA GLY A 115 7.09 6.07 -22.57
C GLY A 115 8.36 5.55 -21.87
N SER A 116 9.43 6.33 -21.91
CA SER A 116 10.68 5.96 -21.26
C SER A 116 10.54 5.88 -19.74
N PRO A 117 11.34 5.06 -19.05
CA PRO A 117 11.33 5.03 -17.58
C PRO A 117 11.57 6.41 -16.95
N ALA A 118 12.47 7.21 -17.53
CA ALA A 118 12.78 8.55 -17.03
C ALA A 118 11.55 9.49 -17.11
N ASP A 119 10.79 9.44 -18.20
CA ASP A 119 9.60 10.26 -18.38
C ASP A 119 8.43 9.74 -17.54
N ALA A 120 8.21 8.42 -17.55
CA ALA A 120 7.12 7.77 -16.83
C ALA A 120 7.23 7.96 -15.31
N MET A 121 8.45 7.92 -14.76
CA MET A 121 8.69 8.00 -13.31
C MET A 121 8.97 9.42 -12.81
N LYS A 122 9.14 10.40 -13.69
CA LYS A 122 9.47 11.80 -13.33
C LYS A 122 8.57 12.43 -12.26
N PRO A 123 7.23 12.21 -12.22
CA PRO A 123 6.37 12.81 -11.21
C PRO A 123 6.49 12.18 -9.82
N TYR A 124 7.04 10.97 -9.72
CA TYR A 124 6.98 10.15 -8.51
C TYR A 124 8.20 10.34 -7.62
N LEU A 125 8.03 9.99 -6.34
CA LEU A 125 9.14 9.95 -5.39
C LEU A 125 10.22 8.96 -5.85
N PRO A 126 11.52 9.24 -5.61
CA PRO A 126 12.64 8.46 -6.16
C PRO A 126 12.59 6.96 -5.87
N VAL A 127 12.06 6.56 -4.71
CA VAL A 127 11.91 5.15 -4.32
C VAL A 127 11.07 4.35 -5.33
N TYR A 128 10.09 4.99 -5.97
CA TYR A 128 9.23 4.32 -6.96
C TYR A 128 9.91 4.13 -8.32
N LEU A 129 10.90 4.97 -8.66
CA LEU A 129 11.77 4.71 -9.81
C LEU A 129 12.58 3.42 -9.57
N GLN A 130 13.18 3.29 -8.38
CA GLN A 130 14.01 2.13 -8.04
C GLN A 130 13.22 0.82 -8.00
N SER A 131 11.99 0.85 -7.49
CA SER A 131 11.16 -0.35 -7.33
C SER A 131 10.41 -0.76 -8.60
N ASN A 132 9.99 0.20 -9.43
CA ASN A 132 9.11 -0.06 -10.58
C ASN A 132 9.84 -0.17 -11.92
N VAL A 133 11.14 0.19 -11.97
CA VAL A 133 11.95 0.04 -13.18
C VAL A 133 12.93 -1.11 -13.00
N VAL A 134 12.75 -2.15 -13.80
CA VAL A 134 13.55 -3.38 -13.79
C VAL A 134 14.19 -3.54 -15.16
N ASP A 135 15.51 -3.69 -15.22
CA ASP A 135 16.27 -3.86 -16.47
C ASP A 135 15.92 -2.82 -17.56
N GLY A 136 15.75 -1.55 -17.16
CA GLY A 136 15.38 -0.45 -18.06
C GLY A 136 13.94 -0.50 -18.58
N LYS A 137 13.08 -1.34 -17.99
CA LYS A 137 11.66 -1.45 -18.32
C LYS A 137 10.80 -1.00 -17.17
N VAL A 138 9.69 -0.32 -17.47
CA VAL A 138 8.65 0.01 -16.50
C VAL A 138 7.83 -1.25 -16.25
N ALA A 139 8.06 -1.90 -15.12
CA ALA A 139 7.38 -3.14 -14.72
C ALA A 139 6.01 -2.88 -14.09
N ALA A 140 5.84 -1.73 -13.41
CA ALA A 140 4.59 -1.32 -12.78
C ALA A 140 4.53 0.22 -12.67
N MET A 141 3.34 0.75 -12.42
CA MET A 141 3.13 2.18 -12.15
C MET A 141 2.77 2.38 -10.67
N PRO A 142 3.29 3.42 -10.00
CA PRO A 142 2.98 3.69 -8.61
C PRO A 142 1.48 3.96 -8.39
N GLY A 143 0.87 3.27 -7.45
CA GLY A 143 -0.52 3.48 -7.05
C GLY A 143 -0.62 4.44 -5.87
N PHE A 144 -0.25 3.97 -4.68
CA PHE A 144 -0.13 4.81 -3.49
C PHE A 144 1.09 4.40 -2.66
N ALA A 145 1.62 5.39 -1.93
CA ALA A 145 2.73 5.19 -1.01
C ALA A 145 2.24 4.62 0.32
N ASP A 146 3.14 4.01 1.04
CA ASP A 146 2.96 3.72 2.44
C ASP A 146 4.27 3.91 3.21
N ALA A 147 4.17 4.17 4.50
CA ALA A 147 5.32 4.25 5.41
C ALA A 147 4.85 3.97 6.82
N MET A 148 5.76 3.48 7.67
CA MET A 148 5.46 3.27 9.07
C MET A 148 5.58 4.58 9.86
N PHE A 149 4.60 4.83 10.72
CA PHE A 149 4.55 5.96 11.64
C PHE A 149 4.26 5.48 13.06
N MET A 150 4.57 6.32 14.03
CA MET A 150 4.11 6.15 15.39
C MET A 150 2.76 6.83 15.56
N TYR A 151 1.73 6.04 15.80
CA TYR A 151 0.44 6.51 16.29
C TYR A 151 0.43 6.53 17.80
N TYR A 152 -0.19 7.55 18.38
CA TYR A 152 -0.21 7.68 19.83
C TYR A 152 -1.54 8.27 20.34
N ARG A 153 -1.85 7.97 21.57
CA ARG A 153 -2.98 8.53 22.32
C ARG A 153 -2.61 9.92 22.82
N LYS A 154 -2.91 10.96 22.00
CA LYS A 154 -2.59 12.35 22.33
C LYS A 154 -3.28 12.80 23.63
N ASP A 155 -4.51 12.35 23.88
CA ASP A 155 -5.25 12.61 25.10
C ASP A 155 -4.53 12.10 26.37
N LEU A 156 -3.86 10.94 26.28
CA LEU A 156 -3.07 10.40 27.39
C LEU A 156 -1.77 11.18 27.57
N LEU A 157 -1.06 11.52 26.49
CA LEU A 157 0.15 12.33 26.58
C LEU A 157 -0.18 13.70 27.22
N GLU A 158 -1.26 14.35 26.79
CA GLU A 158 -1.72 15.63 27.34
C GLU A 158 -2.09 15.49 28.83
N LYS A 159 -2.89 14.46 29.20
CA LYS A 159 -3.31 14.19 30.58
C LYS A 159 -2.12 14.07 31.54
N TYR A 160 -1.07 13.36 31.09
CA TYR A 160 0.13 13.11 31.90
C TYR A 160 1.24 14.13 31.70
N LYS A 161 1.00 15.18 30.87
CA LYS A 161 1.98 16.23 30.53
C LYS A 161 3.30 15.63 30.02
N ILE A 162 3.18 14.74 29.04
CA ILE A 162 4.32 14.06 28.40
C ILE A 162 4.45 14.62 26.98
N ALA A 163 5.65 15.07 26.61
CA ALA A 163 5.98 15.44 25.25
C ALA A 163 6.06 14.20 24.34
N GLU A 164 5.93 14.39 23.03
CA GLU A 164 6.15 13.32 22.06
C GLU A 164 7.55 12.73 22.22
N PRO A 165 7.68 11.42 22.50
CA PRO A 165 8.97 10.77 22.70
C PRO A 165 9.78 10.73 21.40
N LYS A 166 11.07 11.08 21.49
CA LYS A 166 12.00 11.11 20.35
C LYS A 166 12.89 9.87 20.32
N THR A 167 12.99 9.16 21.42
CA THR A 167 13.77 7.91 21.53
C THR A 167 12.90 6.77 22.04
N TRP A 168 13.32 5.54 21.76
CA TRP A 168 12.63 4.34 22.25
C TRP A 168 12.62 4.27 23.79
N ASP A 169 13.66 4.77 24.44
CA ASP A 169 13.74 4.82 25.90
C ASP A 169 12.76 5.84 26.50
N GLU A 170 12.62 7.02 25.86
CA GLU A 170 11.60 8.00 26.25
C GLU A 170 10.18 7.44 26.06
N LEU A 171 9.92 6.68 24.96
CA LEU A 171 8.65 6.05 24.73
C LEU A 171 8.35 4.98 25.81
N ALA A 172 9.34 4.18 26.16
CA ALA A 172 9.19 3.19 27.23
C ALA A 172 8.87 3.86 28.58
N ALA A 173 9.58 4.95 28.92
CA ALA A 173 9.34 5.72 30.14
C ALA A 173 7.95 6.37 30.15
N ALA A 174 7.53 6.96 29.02
CA ALA A 174 6.19 7.51 28.83
C ALA A 174 5.10 6.45 29.02
N SER A 175 5.28 5.29 28.39
CA SER A 175 4.37 4.15 28.52
C SER A 175 4.20 3.71 29.98
N LYS A 176 5.29 3.53 30.70
CA LYS A 176 5.27 3.11 32.12
C LYS A 176 4.56 4.14 33.02
N LYS A 177 4.83 5.45 32.79
CA LYS A 177 4.18 6.52 33.53
C LYS A 177 2.67 6.53 33.32
N ILE A 178 2.22 6.37 32.06
CA ILE A 178 0.78 6.34 31.71
C ILE A 178 0.13 5.07 32.25
N GLN A 179 0.74 3.89 32.06
CA GLN A 179 0.22 2.62 32.59
C GLN A 179 0.01 2.68 34.10
N ALA A 180 0.98 3.21 34.86
CA ALA A 180 0.86 3.38 36.30
C ALA A 180 -0.26 4.36 36.69
N GLY A 181 -0.39 5.46 35.94
CA GLY A 181 -1.41 6.48 36.22
C GLY A 181 -2.83 6.06 35.87
N GLU A 182 -3.01 5.27 34.79
CA GLU A 182 -4.32 4.74 34.40
C GLU A 182 -4.78 3.58 35.29
N GLY A 183 -3.85 2.84 35.92
CA GLY A 183 -4.17 1.70 36.76
C GLY A 183 -4.91 0.57 36.01
N ASN A 184 -4.87 0.57 34.70
CA ASN A 184 -5.51 -0.43 33.84
C ASN A 184 -4.49 -1.52 33.45
N PRO A 185 -4.60 -2.75 34.00
CA PRO A 185 -3.62 -3.81 33.73
C PRO A 185 -3.64 -4.28 32.26
N ASN A 186 -4.69 -3.98 31.52
CA ASN A 186 -4.84 -4.34 30.11
C ASN A 186 -4.31 -3.27 29.15
N LEU A 187 -3.95 -2.08 29.64
CA LEU A 187 -3.42 -1.01 28.82
C LEU A 187 -1.93 -1.27 28.55
N GLN A 188 -1.60 -1.58 27.30
CA GLN A 188 -0.24 -1.82 26.88
C GLN A 188 0.46 -0.53 26.44
N GLY A 189 1.80 -0.49 26.54
CA GLY A 189 2.59 0.65 26.14
C GLY A 189 2.67 0.80 24.63
N LEU A 190 3.10 -0.26 23.94
CA LEU A 190 3.38 -0.23 22.50
C LEU A 190 2.91 -1.51 21.82
N SER A 191 2.21 -1.35 20.71
CA SER A 191 1.89 -2.43 19.76
C SER A 191 2.77 -2.36 18.54
N ILE A 192 3.42 -3.49 18.18
CA ILE A 192 4.30 -3.65 17.02
C ILE A 192 3.98 -4.94 16.27
N GLN A 193 4.36 -5.02 15.01
CA GLN A 193 4.21 -6.20 14.17
C GLN A 193 5.40 -7.14 14.38
N GLY A 194 5.17 -8.31 14.95
CA GLY A 194 6.22 -9.31 15.24
C GLY A 194 5.94 -10.70 14.66
N ALA A 195 4.75 -10.95 14.11
CA ALA A 195 4.45 -12.20 13.40
C ALA A 195 5.34 -12.36 12.14
N PRO A 196 5.55 -13.57 11.61
CA PRO A 196 6.40 -13.80 10.43
C PRO A 196 5.77 -13.25 9.15
N ILE A 197 5.67 -11.93 9.07
CA ILE A 197 5.18 -11.11 7.95
C ILE A 197 6.22 -10.03 7.61
N GLU A 198 6.08 -9.39 6.46
CA GLU A 198 6.93 -8.26 6.04
C GLU A 198 7.02 -7.16 7.11
N GLY A 199 5.90 -6.84 7.75
CA GLY A 199 5.86 -5.86 8.83
C GLY A 199 6.80 -6.15 10.00
N ALA A 200 7.11 -7.42 10.29
CA ALA A 200 8.09 -7.78 11.31
C ALA A 200 9.53 -7.47 10.85
N VAL A 201 9.82 -7.65 9.55
CA VAL A 201 11.12 -7.26 8.98
C VAL A 201 11.30 -5.75 9.09
N CYS A 202 10.30 -4.98 8.71
CA CYS A 202 10.29 -3.53 8.89
C CYS A 202 10.49 -3.15 10.37
N THR A 203 9.70 -3.74 11.28
CA THR A 203 9.83 -3.49 12.73
C THR A 203 11.24 -3.77 13.23
N PHE A 204 11.87 -4.87 12.81
CA PHE A 204 13.26 -5.19 13.15
C PHE A 204 14.24 -4.12 12.64
N LEU A 205 14.03 -3.62 11.44
CA LEU A 205 14.94 -2.68 10.79
C LEU A 205 14.84 -1.24 11.35
N LEU A 206 13.74 -0.84 12.00
CA LEU A 206 13.59 0.51 12.55
C LEU A 206 14.73 0.91 13.51
N PRO A 207 15.00 0.17 14.60
CA PRO A 207 16.11 0.50 15.48
C PRO A 207 17.47 0.25 14.83
N TYR A 208 17.58 -0.65 13.86
CA TYR A 208 18.79 -0.89 13.08
C TYR A 208 19.16 0.32 12.23
N TRP A 209 18.24 0.79 11.38
CA TRP A 209 18.44 1.96 10.54
C TRP A 209 18.66 3.25 11.33
N SER A 210 17.98 3.39 12.47
CA SER A 210 18.13 4.57 13.30
C SER A 210 19.57 4.76 13.86
N GLN A 211 20.39 3.72 13.80
CA GLN A 211 21.81 3.76 14.12
C GLN A 211 22.69 4.18 12.92
N GLY A 212 22.09 4.60 11.79
CA GLY A 212 22.80 4.99 10.57
C GLY A 212 23.41 3.79 9.82
N LYS A 213 22.81 2.61 9.97
CA LYS A 213 23.26 1.38 9.29
C LYS A 213 22.40 1.07 8.08
N GLU A 214 23.07 0.73 6.98
CA GLU A 214 22.42 0.27 5.78
C GLU A 214 22.30 -1.27 5.78
N PHE A 215 21.23 -1.76 5.17
CA PHE A 215 20.95 -3.18 5.06
C PHE A 215 21.61 -3.82 3.84
N ASN A 216 21.92 -2.99 2.83
CA ASN A 216 22.59 -3.39 1.60
C ASN A 216 23.83 -2.52 1.37
N ASP A 217 24.82 -3.07 0.70
CA ASP A 217 25.93 -2.29 0.13
C ASP A 217 25.53 -1.60 -1.19
N ALA A 218 26.45 -0.82 -1.75
CA ALA A 218 26.23 -0.10 -3.01
C ALA A 218 25.96 -1.03 -4.21
N SER A 219 26.29 -2.32 -4.12
CA SER A 219 25.98 -3.33 -5.14
C SER A 219 24.61 -3.97 -4.94
N GLY A 220 23.88 -3.62 -3.87
CA GLY A 220 22.62 -4.23 -3.46
C GLY A 220 22.77 -5.55 -2.70
N LYS A 221 23.99 -5.97 -2.38
CA LYS A 221 24.24 -7.18 -1.59
C LYS A 221 23.89 -6.91 -0.12
N LEU A 222 23.20 -7.87 0.51
CA LEU A 222 22.86 -7.80 1.93
C LEU A 222 24.12 -7.76 2.81
N THR A 223 24.20 -6.74 3.67
CA THR A 223 25.33 -6.51 4.59
C THR A 223 24.81 -6.12 5.96
N LEU A 224 24.37 -7.11 6.73
CA LEU A 224 23.86 -6.86 8.07
C LEU A 224 25.02 -6.62 9.07
N ASP A 225 25.08 -5.42 9.66
CA ASP A 225 25.95 -5.15 10.81
C ASP A 225 25.40 -5.89 12.04
N LYS A 226 26.05 -6.98 12.43
CA LYS A 226 25.61 -7.84 13.51
C LYS A 226 25.49 -7.10 14.85
N THR A 227 26.42 -6.19 15.15
CA THR A 227 26.41 -5.43 16.41
C THR A 227 25.20 -4.51 16.49
N ALA A 228 24.93 -3.76 15.42
CA ALA A 228 23.76 -2.88 15.35
C ALA A 228 22.44 -3.67 15.35
N ALA A 229 22.42 -4.83 14.68
CA ALA A 229 21.26 -5.71 14.66
C ALA A 229 20.92 -6.24 16.05
N VAL A 230 21.92 -6.76 16.79
CA VAL A 230 21.74 -7.23 18.17
C VAL A 230 21.30 -6.10 19.10
N LYS A 231 21.89 -4.90 18.96
CA LYS A 231 21.48 -3.73 19.74
C LYS A 231 20.02 -3.35 19.47
N GLY A 232 19.58 -3.38 18.22
CA GLY A 232 18.17 -3.13 17.84
C GLY A 232 17.21 -4.18 18.41
N LEU A 233 17.58 -5.47 18.36
CA LEU A 233 16.76 -6.53 18.95
C LEU A 233 16.67 -6.40 20.48
N ASN A 234 17.78 -6.08 21.14
CA ASN A 234 17.78 -5.87 22.58
C ASN A 234 16.88 -4.69 22.99
N GLN A 235 16.74 -3.66 22.16
CA GLN A 235 15.77 -2.59 22.40
C GLN A 235 14.33 -3.13 22.49
N TRP A 236 13.93 -3.99 21.55
CA TRP A 236 12.60 -4.63 21.58
C TRP A 236 12.45 -5.56 22.78
N LEU A 237 13.44 -6.41 23.05
CA LEU A 237 13.42 -7.33 24.19
C LEU A 237 13.29 -6.60 25.52
N SER A 238 14.04 -5.52 25.72
CA SER A 238 13.94 -4.70 26.94
C SER A 238 12.54 -4.12 27.15
N MET A 239 11.86 -3.73 26.07
CA MET A 239 10.50 -3.23 26.15
C MET A 239 9.47 -4.35 26.42
N VAL A 240 9.72 -5.57 25.95
CA VAL A 240 8.92 -6.76 26.31
C VAL A 240 9.11 -7.09 27.79
N ASP A 241 10.34 -7.13 28.28
CA ASP A 241 10.65 -7.44 29.68
C ASP A 241 10.09 -6.38 30.63
N ALA A 242 10.11 -5.10 30.21
CA ALA A 242 9.48 -4.01 30.94
C ALA A 242 7.94 -4.03 30.91
N GLY A 243 7.31 -4.91 30.13
CA GLY A 243 5.84 -4.94 29.96
C GLY A 243 5.29 -3.73 29.18
N VAL A 244 6.10 -3.09 28.36
CA VAL A 244 5.68 -2.05 27.41
C VAL A 244 5.11 -2.70 26.16
N ILE A 245 5.74 -3.77 25.68
CA ILE A 245 5.28 -4.62 24.59
C ILE A 245 4.79 -5.95 25.16
N LYS A 246 3.71 -6.49 24.61
CA LYS A 246 3.17 -7.79 25.06
C LYS A 246 4.10 -8.96 24.71
N ARG A 247 4.12 -10.00 25.58
CA ARG A 247 5.01 -11.17 25.41
C ARG A 247 4.71 -11.98 24.14
N ASN A 248 3.46 -12.06 23.70
CA ASN A 248 3.08 -12.79 22.49
C ASN A 248 3.20 -11.93 21.20
N VAL A 249 4.11 -10.97 21.18
CA VAL A 249 4.36 -10.09 20.02
C VAL A 249 4.62 -10.85 18.72
N ALA A 250 5.20 -12.05 18.80
CA ALA A 250 5.47 -12.92 17.65
C ALA A 250 4.20 -13.43 16.91
N GLU A 251 3.02 -13.18 17.46
CA GLU A 251 1.72 -13.50 16.83
C GLU A 251 1.06 -12.28 16.21
N VAL A 252 1.55 -11.07 16.48
CA VAL A 252 0.92 -9.80 16.12
C VAL A 252 1.18 -9.46 14.66
N LYS A 253 0.12 -9.34 13.89
CA LYS A 253 0.11 -8.94 12.47
C LYS A 253 -0.34 -7.49 12.31
N THR A 254 -0.24 -6.94 11.10
CA THR A 254 -0.69 -5.59 10.77
C THR A 254 -2.15 -5.31 11.16
N PRO A 255 -3.13 -6.18 10.91
CA PRO A 255 -4.50 -5.94 11.36
C PRO A 255 -4.65 -5.91 12.88
N ASP A 256 -3.83 -6.68 13.61
CA ASP A 256 -3.92 -6.75 15.08
C ASP A 256 -3.51 -5.43 15.71
N THR A 257 -2.40 -4.81 15.24
CA THR A 257 -1.96 -3.49 15.73
C THR A 257 -3.00 -2.39 15.44
N VAL A 258 -3.72 -2.47 14.30
CA VAL A 258 -4.86 -1.58 14.02
C VAL A 258 -5.97 -1.78 15.05
N ASN A 259 -6.36 -3.02 15.27
CA ASN A 259 -7.50 -3.35 16.16
C ASN A 259 -7.18 -3.01 17.61
N GLU A 260 -5.98 -3.31 18.11
CA GLU A 260 -5.55 -2.97 19.46
C GLU A 260 -5.57 -1.46 19.72
N PHE A 261 -5.04 -0.67 18.78
CA PHE A 261 -5.04 0.78 18.93
C PHE A 261 -6.45 1.37 18.80
N LYS A 262 -7.22 0.91 17.82
CA LYS A 262 -8.62 1.32 17.60
C LYS A 262 -9.51 1.04 18.81
N ALA A 263 -9.28 -0.08 19.49
CA ALA A 263 -9.98 -0.45 20.73
C ALA A 263 -9.51 0.33 21.98
N GLY A 264 -8.49 1.18 21.85
CA GLY A 264 -7.93 1.93 22.99
C GLY A 264 -7.11 1.09 23.97
N GLN A 265 -6.67 -0.09 23.55
CA GLN A 265 -5.92 -1.05 24.38
C GLN A 265 -4.43 -0.75 24.47
N VAL A 266 -3.93 0.19 23.66
CA VAL A 266 -2.51 0.54 23.63
C VAL A 266 -2.33 2.06 23.60
N ILE A 267 -1.21 2.54 24.14
CA ILE A 267 -0.86 3.96 24.19
C ILE A 267 -0.22 4.39 22.87
N PHE A 268 0.70 3.56 22.36
CA PHE A 268 1.44 3.75 21.11
C PHE A 268 1.26 2.55 20.18
N ALA A 269 1.24 2.79 18.88
CA ALA A 269 1.25 1.72 17.87
C ALA A 269 2.12 2.10 16.67
N ILE A 270 2.97 1.18 16.22
CA ILE A 270 3.64 1.30 14.93
C ILE A 270 2.71 0.71 13.86
N ASN A 271 2.34 1.53 12.90
CA ASN A 271 1.54 1.07 11.78
C ASN A 271 1.78 1.93 10.52
N TRP A 272 1.26 1.46 9.42
CA TRP A 272 1.33 2.09 8.10
C TRP A 272 0.39 3.30 8.00
N GLY A 273 0.62 4.16 7.00
CA GLY A 273 -0.13 5.41 6.82
C GLY A 273 -1.65 5.24 6.70
N PHE A 274 -2.11 4.13 6.10
CA PHE A 274 -3.55 3.83 5.97
C PHE A 274 -4.28 3.71 7.31
N ALA A 275 -3.58 3.40 8.40
CA ALA A 275 -4.19 3.18 9.71
C ALA A 275 -4.83 4.46 10.28
N TRP A 276 -4.35 5.64 9.88
CA TRP A 276 -4.95 6.92 10.28
C TRP A 276 -6.44 6.98 10.02
N ASP A 277 -6.85 6.59 8.80
CA ASP A 277 -8.26 6.62 8.42
C ASP A 277 -9.09 5.62 9.24
N ARG A 278 -8.53 4.45 9.53
CA ARG A 278 -9.17 3.44 10.39
C ARG A 278 -9.42 3.96 11.80
N PHE A 279 -8.45 4.66 12.38
CA PHE A 279 -8.57 5.22 13.73
C PHE A 279 -9.58 6.36 13.80
N ARG A 280 -9.71 7.14 12.72
CA ARG A 280 -10.55 8.33 12.66
C ARG A 280 -12.00 8.03 12.25
N MET A 281 -12.19 7.10 11.30
CA MET A 281 -13.47 6.95 10.60
C MET A 281 -14.22 5.67 10.92
N ASP A 282 -13.54 4.60 11.34
CA ASP A 282 -14.22 3.35 11.65
C ASP A 282 -15.20 3.55 12.83
N LYS A 283 -16.43 3.08 12.65
CA LYS A 283 -17.51 3.24 13.64
C LYS A 283 -17.21 2.58 14.98
N ASP A 284 -16.40 1.52 14.97
CA ASP A 284 -15.96 0.79 16.15
C ASP A 284 -14.67 1.34 16.78
N SER A 285 -14.15 2.46 16.27
CA SER A 285 -12.98 3.11 16.86
C SER A 285 -13.36 3.89 18.12
N THR A 286 -12.74 3.53 19.24
CA THR A 286 -12.89 4.21 20.54
C THR A 286 -11.94 5.40 20.72
N VAL A 287 -11.02 5.58 19.74
CA VAL A 287 -9.95 6.59 19.80
C VAL A 287 -10.16 7.76 18.84
N GLN A 288 -11.35 7.89 18.25
CA GLN A 288 -11.69 9.02 17.37
C GLN A 288 -11.42 10.36 18.07
N GLY A 289 -10.73 11.27 17.38
CA GLY A 289 -10.34 12.57 17.93
C GLY A 289 -9.20 12.55 18.96
N LYS A 290 -8.71 11.36 19.37
CA LYS A 290 -7.68 11.19 20.42
C LYS A 290 -6.32 10.78 19.85
N VAL A 291 -6.19 10.69 18.53
CA VAL A 291 -4.98 10.15 17.84
C VAL A 291 -4.06 11.27 17.44
N GLY A 292 -2.77 11.09 17.72
CA GLY A 292 -1.66 11.83 17.14
C GLY A 292 -0.81 10.92 16.26
N VAL A 293 -0.06 11.53 15.34
CA VAL A 293 0.92 10.85 14.46
C VAL A 293 2.23 11.58 14.58
N MET A 294 3.31 10.85 14.76
CA MET A 294 4.67 11.41 14.82
C MET A 294 5.67 10.52 14.09
N PRO A 295 6.85 11.03 13.72
CA PRO A 295 7.95 10.19 13.26
C PRO A 295 8.29 9.09 14.28
N LEU A 296 8.81 7.97 13.79
CA LEU A 296 9.23 6.88 14.67
C LEU A 296 10.39 7.34 15.59
N PRO A 297 10.40 6.95 16.86
CA PRO A 297 11.51 7.22 17.75
C PRO A 297 12.82 6.60 17.25
N ALA A 298 13.94 7.16 17.67
CA ALA A 298 15.26 6.68 17.32
C ALA A 298 15.92 5.91 18.48
N MET A 299 16.96 5.15 18.17
CA MET A 299 17.94 4.73 19.19
C MET A 299 18.66 5.95 19.77
N ALA A 300 19.08 5.89 21.01
CA ALA A 300 19.83 6.98 21.63
C ALA A 300 21.05 7.37 20.79
N GLY A 301 21.15 8.66 20.45
CA GLY A 301 22.19 9.20 19.57
C GLY A 301 21.99 8.93 18.07
N GLY A 302 20.88 8.27 17.69
CA GLY A 302 20.53 7.98 16.31
C GLY A 302 19.57 9.00 15.69
N LYS A 303 19.01 8.63 14.53
CA LYS A 303 18.01 9.42 13.81
C LYS A 303 16.76 8.61 13.61
N SER A 304 15.59 9.27 13.54
CA SER A 304 14.36 8.62 13.14
C SER A 304 14.54 7.95 11.78
N ALA A 305 14.06 6.73 11.66
CA ALA A 305 14.06 5.94 10.42
C ALA A 305 12.70 5.28 10.26
N THR A 306 12.26 5.10 9.02
CA THR A 306 11.01 4.40 8.70
C THR A 306 11.19 3.41 7.59
N CYS A 307 10.32 2.41 7.55
CA CYS A 307 10.14 1.53 6.41
C CYS A 307 9.18 2.18 5.43
N VAL A 308 9.61 2.37 4.18
CA VAL A 308 8.76 2.87 3.10
C VAL A 308 8.26 1.68 2.29
N GLY A 309 6.96 1.62 2.12
CA GLY A 309 6.24 0.63 1.35
C GLY A 309 5.41 1.28 0.25
N GLY A 310 4.36 0.59 -0.17
CA GLY A 310 3.38 1.10 -1.11
C GLY A 310 2.94 0.06 -2.13
N TRP A 311 1.93 0.43 -2.90
CA TRP A 311 1.25 -0.49 -3.80
C TRP A 311 1.33 0.02 -5.24
N GLN A 312 1.56 -0.90 -6.15
CA GLN A 312 1.88 -0.65 -7.54
C GLN A 312 0.84 -1.30 -8.45
N TRP A 313 0.51 -0.67 -9.56
CA TRP A 313 -0.35 -1.22 -10.59
C TRP A 313 0.47 -1.87 -11.70
N ALA A 314 0.29 -3.15 -11.90
CA ALA A 314 0.97 -3.92 -12.93
C ALA A 314 -0.03 -4.59 -13.88
N VAL A 315 0.34 -4.73 -15.15
CA VAL A 315 -0.44 -5.45 -16.16
C VAL A 315 0.11 -6.87 -16.29
N SER A 316 -0.79 -7.85 -16.34
CA SER A 316 -0.44 -9.26 -16.56
C SER A 316 0.19 -9.46 -17.94
N ALA A 317 1.32 -10.18 -18.00
CA ALA A 317 1.90 -10.63 -19.26
C ALA A 317 0.95 -11.58 -20.04
N PHE A 318 0.01 -12.21 -19.33
CA PHE A 318 -0.94 -13.18 -19.88
C PHE A 318 -2.29 -12.57 -20.26
N SER A 319 -2.53 -11.29 -19.92
CA SER A 319 -3.74 -10.57 -20.30
C SER A 319 -3.94 -10.56 -21.82
N LYS A 320 -5.17 -10.75 -22.25
CA LYS A 320 -5.61 -10.58 -23.65
C LYS A 320 -5.99 -9.13 -23.96
N ASN A 321 -6.10 -8.28 -22.94
CA ASN A 321 -6.55 -6.89 -23.01
C ASN A 321 -5.44 -5.89 -22.64
N LYS A 322 -4.16 -6.20 -22.89
CA LYS A 322 -2.99 -5.45 -22.41
C LYS A 322 -3.05 -3.95 -22.67
N ALA A 323 -3.46 -3.54 -23.88
CA ALA A 323 -3.54 -2.13 -24.22
C ALA A 323 -4.61 -1.38 -23.41
N GLU A 324 -5.77 -1.99 -23.18
CA GLU A 324 -6.84 -1.37 -22.40
C GLU A 324 -6.50 -1.40 -20.90
N ALA A 325 -5.88 -2.49 -20.42
CA ALA A 325 -5.35 -2.60 -19.08
C ALA A 325 -4.32 -1.51 -18.79
N ALA A 326 -3.39 -1.26 -19.71
CA ALA A 326 -2.39 -0.20 -19.57
C ALA A 326 -2.99 1.21 -19.52
N LYS A 327 -4.08 1.48 -20.24
CA LYS A 327 -4.81 2.76 -20.15
C LYS A 327 -5.42 2.96 -18.77
N LEU A 328 -6.04 1.92 -18.20
CA LEU A 328 -6.56 1.97 -16.83
C LEU A 328 -5.43 2.18 -15.81
N VAL A 329 -4.31 1.47 -15.94
CA VAL A 329 -3.13 1.65 -15.09
C VAL A 329 -2.61 3.09 -15.15
N LYS A 330 -2.55 3.70 -16.34
CA LYS A 330 -2.18 5.12 -16.49
C LYS A 330 -3.15 6.05 -15.75
N PHE A 331 -4.45 5.81 -15.84
CA PHE A 331 -5.46 6.58 -15.11
C PHE A 331 -5.27 6.45 -13.60
N MET A 332 -5.04 5.23 -13.11
CA MET A 332 -4.84 4.95 -11.68
C MET A 332 -3.55 5.57 -11.12
N ALA A 333 -2.60 5.92 -11.97
CA ALA A 333 -1.30 6.50 -11.61
C ALA A 333 -1.23 8.03 -11.80
N THR A 334 -2.37 8.72 -11.98
CA THR A 334 -2.40 10.18 -12.18
C THR A 334 -2.33 10.96 -10.86
N PRO A 335 -1.89 12.25 -10.90
CA PRO A 335 -1.97 13.13 -9.73
C PRO A 335 -3.40 13.30 -9.19
N ALA A 336 -4.41 13.33 -10.06
CA ALA A 336 -5.82 13.43 -9.66
C ALA A 336 -6.27 12.19 -8.86
N THR A 337 -5.91 11.00 -9.32
CA THR A 337 -6.18 9.75 -8.61
C THR A 337 -5.45 9.70 -7.27
N SER A 338 -4.17 10.09 -7.25
CA SER A 338 -3.37 10.17 -6.02
C SER A 338 -3.99 11.14 -5.00
N LYS A 339 -4.44 12.31 -5.45
CA LYS A 339 -5.18 13.29 -4.63
C LYS A 339 -6.49 12.70 -4.08
N PHE A 340 -7.28 12.05 -4.92
CA PHE A 340 -8.53 11.40 -4.50
C PHE A 340 -8.28 10.37 -3.39
N LEU A 341 -7.29 9.50 -3.56
CA LEU A 341 -6.94 8.48 -2.56
C LEU A 341 -6.43 9.09 -1.26
N ALA A 342 -5.69 10.20 -1.34
CA ALA A 342 -5.23 10.93 -0.16
C ALA A 342 -6.39 11.57 0.62
N VAL A 343 -7.31 12.23 -0.06
CA VAL A 343 -8.44 12.93 0.58
C VAL A 343 -9.47 11.95 1.14
N GLU A 344 -9.86 10.94 0.37
CA GLU A 344 -10.94 10.02 0.70
C GLU A 344 -10.51 8.85 1.61
N GLY A 345 -9.23 8.46 1.56
CA GLY A 345 -8.73 7.27 2.25
C GLY A 345 -7.48 7.48 3.08
N SER A 346 -6.95 8.70 3.13
CA SER A 346 -5.66 9.00 3.78
C SER A 346 -4.52 8.09 3.30
N LEU A 347 -4.59 7.62 2.03
CA LEU A 347 -3.50 6.89 1.40
C LEU A 347 -2.42 7.87 0.98
N LEU A 348 -1.17 7.58 1.36
CA LEU A 348 -0.04 8.46 1.10
C LEU A 348 0.20 8.62 -0.42
N PRO A 349 0.39 9.86 -0.92
CA PRO A 349 0.72 10.08 -2.31
C PRO A 349 2.07 9.49 -2.72
N THR A 350 2.16 8.96 -3.94
CA THR A 350 3.43 8.61 -4.58
C THR A 350 4.08 9.81 -5.28
N ILE A 351 3.34 10.93 -5.40
CA ILE A 351 3.72 12.14 -6.12
C ILE A 351 3.92 13.27 -5.11
N GLN A 352 5.12 13.86 -5.10
CA GLN A 352 5.51 14.85 -4.10
C GLN A 352 4.59 16.08 -4.06
N SER A 353 4.17 16.61 -5.20
CA SER A 353 3.31 17.81 -5.26
C SER A 353 1.93 17.62 -4.63
N VAL A 354 1.45 16.38 -4.49
CA VAL A 354 0.15 16.09 -3.89
C VAL A 354 0.17 16.28 -2.37
N TYR A 355 1.31 16.13 -1.70
CA TYR A 355 1.44 16.35 -0.26
C TYR A 355 1.16 17.81 0.17
N THR A 356 1.39 18.77 -0.74
CA THR A 356 1.17 20.20 -0.49
C THR A 356 -0.12 20.74 -1.11
N ASP A 357 -0.93 19.88 -1.72
CA ASP A 357 -2.24 20.25 -2.25
C ASP A 357 -3.16 20.70 -1.11
N ALA A 358 -3.86 21.82 -1.31
CA ALA A 358 -4.67 22.46 -0.27
C ALA A 358 -5.79 21.57 0.28
N ASP A 359 -6.44 20.79 -0.57
CA ASP A 359 -7.53 19.88 -0.15
C ASP A 359 -6.95 18.69 0.61
N VAL A 360 -5.77 18.18 0.20
CA VAL A 360 -5.07 17.10 0.90
C VAL A 360 -4.64 17.56 2.29
N VAL A 361 -3.99 18.72 2.40
CA VAL A 361 -3.57 19.29 3.69
C VAL A 361 -4.76 19.57 4.59
N LYS A 362 -5.88 20.03 4.04
CA LYS A 362 -7.13 20.24 4.79
C LYS A 362 -7.72 18.94 5.31
N SER A 363 -7.73 17.89 4.50
CA SER A 363 -8.30 16.58 4.86
C SER A 363 -7.40 15.80 5.81
N VAL A 364 -6.09 15.82 5.57
CA VAL A 364 -5.07 15.05 6.30
C VAL A 364 -3.90 15.96 6.68
N PRO A 365 -4.04 16.82 7.70
CA PRO A 365 -3.06 17.89 8.00
C PRO A 365 -1.62 17.40 8.24
N TRP A 366 -1.43 16.19 8.76
CA TRP A 366 -0.12 15.62 9.03
C TRP A 366 0.65 15.17 7.77
N PHE A 367 -0.02 15.10 6.61
CA PHE A 367 0.66 14.69 5.36
C PHE A 367 1.79 15.65 4.95
N LYS A 368 1.66 16.95 5.22
CA LYS A 368 2.75 17.91 4.95
C LYS A 368 4.06 17.55 5.68
N ASP A 369 3.96 16.97 6.87
CA ASP A 369 5.09 16.53 7.67
C ASP A 369 5.53 15.10 7.27
N ALA A 370 4.57 14.25 6.88
CA ALA A 370 4.82 12.91 6.37
C ALA A 370 5.66 12.91 5.10
N ALA A 371 5.53 13.91 4.23
CA ALA A 371 6.36 14.05 3.02
C ALA A 371 7.85 13.95 3.36
N ASN A 372 8.30 14.67 4.40
CA ASN A 372 9.69 14.64 4.82
C ASN A 372 10.10 13.26 5.37
N VAL A 373 9.19 12.57 6.07
CA VAL A 373 9.43 11.22 6.60
C VAL A 373 9.54 10.21 5.46
N VAL A 374 8.65 10.26 4.47
CA VAL A 374 8.67 9.36 3.31
C VAL A 374 9.87 9.63 2.40
N ILE A 375 10.24 10.90 2.20
CA ILE A 375 11.39 11.30 1.37
C ILE A 375 12.71 10.98 2.07
N ALA A 376 12.82 11.24 3.39
CA ALA A 376 14.02 10.98 4.17
C ALA A 376 14.17 9.50 4.56
N GLY A 377 13.06 8.79 4.70
CA GLY A 377 13.00 7.39 5.08
C GLY A 377 13.17 6.43 3.90
N MET A 378 14.08 6.70 2.96
CA MET A 378 14.32 5.91 1.74
C MET A 378 14.96 4.53 1.99
N TYR A 379 14.54 3.85 3.02
CA TYR A 379 14.91 2.44 3.25
C TYR A 379 13.78 1.54 2.75
N THR A 380 13.79 1.30 1.44
CA THR A 380 12.99 0.25 0.83
C THR A 380 13.81 -1.01 0.79
N ILE A 381 13.23 -2.14 1.17
CA ILE A 381 13.85 -3.46 0.97
C ILE A 381 13.75 -3.77 -0.54
N THR A 382 14.57 -3.11 -1.37
CA THR A 382 14.71 -3.48 -2.77
C THR A 382 15.63 -4.68 -2.84
N MET A 383 15.07 -5.83 -3.19
CA MET A 383 15.85 -7.04 -3.41
C MET A 383 16.43 -6.98 -4.82
N PRO A 384 17.74 -7.23 -5.00
CA PRO A 384 18.29 -7.39 -6.35
C PRO A 384 17.63 -8.58 -7.05
N VAL A 385 17.40 -8.47 -8.34
CA VAL A 385 16.77 -9.49 -9.21
C VAL A 385 17.48 -10.85 -9.16
N THR A 386 18.74 -10.89 -8.73
CA THR A 386 19.59 -12.09 -8.70
C THR A 386 19.37 -13.02 -7.52
N THR A 387 18.58 -12.63 -6.53
CA THR A 387 18.32 -13.50 -5.37
C THR A 387 16.92 -14.12 -5.49
N PRO A 388 16.79 -15.44 -5.71
CA PRO A 388 15.47 -16.10 -5.68
C PRO A 388 14.84 -15.85 -4.30
N ALA A 389 13.69 -15.19 -4.25
CA ALA A 389 12.96 -14.87 -3.02
C ALA A 389 12.56 -16.09 -2.17
N ALA A 390 12.75 -17.30 -2.72
CA ALA A 390 12.56 -18.58 -2.03
C ALA A 390 13.55 -18.80 -0.87
N MET A 391 14.64 -18.02 -0.76
CA MET A 391 15.68 -18.26 0.25
C MET A 391 15.47 -17.54 1.59
N LEU A 392 14.56 -16.57 1.68
CA LEU A 392 14.40 -15.73 2.87
C LEU A 392 13.21 -16.04 3.77
N ILE A 393 12.35 -16.99 3.38
CA ILE A 393 11.29 -17.49 4.25
C ILE A 393 11.40 -19.01 4.34
N ARG A 394 12.44 -19.50 5.00
CA ARG A 394 12.36 -20.79 5.64
C ARG A 394 11.68 -20.59 7.00
N PRO A 395 10.62 -21.34 7.32
CA PRO A 395 10.12 -21.37 8.67
C PRO A 395 11.27 -21.81 9.58
N VAL A 396 11.49 -21.08 10.67
CA VAL A 396 12.37 -21.52 11.77
C VAL A 396 11.66 -22.66 12.49
N SER A 397 11.53 -23.81 11.83
CA SER A 397 11.06 -25.05 12.41
C SER A 397 12.17 -26.09 12.28
N SER A 398 13.27 -25.88 12.94
CA SER A 398 14.23 -26.90 13.40
C SER A 398 15.51 -26.24 13.92
N ILE A 399 15.39 -25.52 15.04
CA ILE A 399 16.52 -25.50 15.97
C ILE A 399 16.21 -26.64 16.95
N SER A 400 16.60 -27.84 16.57
CA SER A 400 16.78 -28.92 17.53
C SER A 400 17.80 -28.49 18.57
N HIS A 401 17.42 -28.49 19.84
CA HIS A 401 18.36 -28.50 20.94
C HIS A 401 19.38 -29.60 20.71
N GLN A 402 20.59 -29.24 20.37
CA GLN A 402 21.76 -30.05 20.69
C GLN A 402 22.44 -29.35 21.85
N SER A 403 22.15 -29.90 23.04
CA SER A 403 22.96 -29.76 24.23
C SER A 403 24.30 -30.43 23.97
N GLU A 404 25.39 -29.66 24.01
CA GLU A 404 26.68 -30.03 24.60
C GLU A 404 27.42 -28.75 24.95
#